data_386b0bda69fb0d8d0165b4645ab7a879
#
_entry.id   386b0bda69fb0d8d0165b4645ab7a879
#
_cell.length_a   1.000
_cell.length_b   1.000
_cell.length_c   1.000
_cell.angle_alpha   90.00
_cell.angle_beta   90.00
_cell.angle_gamma   90.00
#
_symmetry.space_group_name_H-M   'P 1'
#
loop_
_entity.id
_entity.type
_entity.pdbx_description
1 polymer ?
#
loop_
_entity_poly.entity_id
_entity_poly.type
_entity_poly.pdbx_seq_one_letter_code
_entity_poly.pdbx_strand_id
1 'polypeptide(L)'
;NELNSLKSEIDDACLSFQSNPSAFSDDQANLLNSISFFYISQKDNSIIVGITDLNDSKRNSFLDMFGASDAYMLIEGLHTTTTASLKPGGDIVSPAGPLSIGWPVYVCRGFVSAGHAYSTGDSATLNGMTIGVCVDSAFSGRNDAALIKITNSNYSMSDVVDVSNHTLSNDKYMLVSEGSTIYKVGSTSGYRSGTVTSTNGSVTYRINNQPL
;
A
#
# COMPACT_ATOMS: atom_id res chain seq x y z
N ASN A 1 -20.91 -19.22 -5.35
CA ASN A 1 -21.46 -17.87 -5.51
C ASN A 1 -20.93 -17.32 -6.84
N GLU A 2 -21.83 -16.86 -7.71
CA GLU A 2 -21.54 -16.39 -9.07
C GLU A 2 -20.44 -15.31 -9.09
N LEU A 3 -20.49 -14.31 -8.23
CA LEU A 3 -19.47 -13.26 -8.15
C LEU A 3 -18.06 -13.82 -7.84
N ASN A 4 -17.97 -14.86 -7.02
CA ASN A 4 -16.67 -15.48 -6.74
C ASN A 4 -16.13 -16.22 -7.97
N SER A 5 -17.00 -16.87 -8.77
CA SER A 5 -16.60 -17.52 -10.01
C SER A 5 -16.06 -16.51 -11.02
N LEU A 6 -16.85 -15.45 -11.27
CA LEU A 6 -16.46 -14.37 -12.19
C LEU A 6 -15.17 -13.65 -11.75
N LYS A 7 -15.01 -13.42 -10.44
CA LYS A 7 -13.74 -12.86 -9.91
C LYS A 7 -12.57 -13.79 -10.14
N SER A 8 -12.74 -15.10 -9.94
CA SER A 8 -11.69 -16.11 -10.16
C SER A 8 -11.26 -16.14 -11.63
N GLU A 9 -12.18 -15.97 -12.57
CA GLU A 9 -11.84 -15.89 -13.99
C GLU A 9 -10.90 -14.72 -14.31
N ILE A 10 -11.11 -13.55 -13.69
CA ILE A 10 -10.21 -12.40 -13.85
C ILE A 10 -8.86 -12.70 -13.19
N ASP A 11 -8.83 -13.26 -11.96
CA ASP A 11 -7.61 -13.67 -11.26
C ASP A 11 -6.78 -14.64 -12.13
N ASP A 12 -7.44 -15.68 -12.67
CA ASP A 12 -6.79 -16.71 -13.49
C ASP A 12 -6.22 -16.15 -14.80
N ALA A 13 -6.95 -15.24 -15.44
CA ALA A 13 -6.48 -14.58 -16.66
C ALA A 13 -5.25 -13.70 -16.38
N CYS A 14 -5.27 -12.92 -15.30
CA CYS A 14 -4.14 -12.08 -14.90
C CYS A 14 -2.89 -12.91 -14.55
N LEU A 15 -3.05 -14.02 -13.81
CA LEU A 15 -1.96 -14.93 -13.45
C LEU A 15 -1.40 -15.65 -14.69
N SER A 16 -2.27 -16.10 -15.59
CA SER A 16 -1.88 -16.74 -16.85
C SER A 16 -1.10 -15.78 -17.75
N PHE A 17 -1.53 -14.53 -17.82
CA PHE A 17 -0.83 -13.48 -18.57
C PHE A 17 0.55 -13.19 -17.98
N GLN A 18 0.68 -13.07 -16.66
CA GLN A 18 1.98 -12.87 -16.00
C GLN A 18 2.95 -14.03 -16.28
N SER A 19 2.43 -15.26 -16.34
CA SER A 19 3.23 -16.47 -16.55
C SER A 19 3.62 -16.68 -18.02
N ASN A 20 2.76 -16.32 -18.96
CA ASN A 20 2.95 -16.50 -20.39
C ASN A 20 2.26 -15.40 -21.23
N PRO A 21 2.83 -14.18 -21.29
CA PRO A 21 2.21 -13.07 -22.04
C PRO A 21 1.99 -13.36 -23.53
N SER A 22 2.83 -14.20 -24.15
CA SER A 22 2.75 -14.53 -25.58
C SER A 22 1.56 -15.42 -25.96
N ALA A 23 0.83 -15.96 -24.97
CA ALA A 23 -0.38 -16.74 -25.22
C ALA A 23 -1.61 -15.87 -25.50
N PHE A 24 -1.50 -14.56 -25.36
CA PHE A 24 -2.61 -13.62 -25.50
C PHE A 24 -2.44 -12.74 -26.73
N SER A 25 -3.56 -12.32 -27.35
CA SER A 25 -3.52 -11.34 -28.42
C SER A 25 -3.08 -9.96 -27.89
N ASP A 26 -2.67 -9.06 -28.79
CA ASP A 26 -2.25 -7.71 -28.42
C ASP A 26 -3.35 -6.94 -27.67
N ASP A 27 -4.61 -7.10 -28.05
CA ASP A 27 -5.75 -6.46 -27.39
C ASP A 27 -5.98 -7.03 -25.98
N GLN A 28 -5.87 -8.35 -25.82
CA GLN A 28 -5.97 -9.01 -24.51
C GLN A 28 -4.81 -8.62 -23.61
N ALA A 29 -3.60 -8.60 -24.15
CA ALA A 29 -2.40 -8.17 -23.41
C ALA A 29 -2.51 -6.70 -22.95
N ASN A 30 -2.99 -5.82 -23.84
CA ASN A 30 -3.21 -4.41 -23.52
C ASN A 30 -4.29 -4.24 -22.43
N LEU A 31 -5.40 -4.99 -22.51
CA LEU A 31 -6.44 -5.00 -21.49
C LEU A 31 -5.88 -5.48 -20.14
N LEU A 32 -5.26 -6.67 -20.09
CA LEU A 32 -4.76 -7.26 -18.84
C LEU A 32 -3.70 -6.40 -18.16
N ASN A 33 -2.82 -5.76 -18.94
CA ASN A 33 -1.87 -4.76 -18.43
C ASN A 33 -2.55 -3.50 -17.88
N SER A 34 -3.77 -3.23 -18.30
CA SER A 34 -4.51 -2.03 -17.89
C SER A 34 -5.38 -2.27 -16.65
N ILE A 35 -5.64 -3.52 -16.26
CA ILE A 35 -6.36 -3.83 -15.03
C ILE A 35 -5.49 -3.48 -13.84
N SER A 36 -5.89 -2.46 -13.09
CA SER A 36 -5.14 -1.94 -11.95
C SER A 36 -5.59 -2.52 -10.60
N PHE A 37 -6.86 -2.91 -10.50
CA PHE A 37 -7.44 -3.60 -9.35
C PHE A 37 -8.81 -4.20 -9.69
N PHE A 38 -9.26 -5.16 -8.88
CA PHE A 38 -10.64 -5.63 -8.91
C PHE A 38 -11.03 -6.26 -7.56
N TYR A 39 -12.31 -6.11 -7.21
CA TYR A 39 -12.85 -6.65 -5.95
C TYR A 39 -14.37 -6.82 -6.03
N ILE A 40 -14.93 -7.65 -5.14
CA ILE A 40 -16.38 -7.79 -4.99
C ILE A 40 -16.91 -6.69 -4.07
N SER A 41 -17.79 -5.85 -4.58
CA SER A 41 -18.57 -4.90 -3.80
C SER A 41 -19.83 -5.58 -3.29
N GLN A 42 -19.91 -5.82 -1.99
CA GLN A 42 -21.13 -6.37 -1.37
C GLN A 42 -22.30 -5.37 -1.43
N LYS A 43 -21.98 -4.08 -1.36
CA LYS A 43 -22.98 -3.01 -1.41
C LYS A 43 -23.70 -2.97 -2.76
N ASP A 44 -22.93 -3.10 -3.83
CA ASP A 44 -23.43 -2.96 -5.21
C ASP A 44 -23.75 -4.32 -5.82
N ASN A 45 -23.50 -5.41 -5.11
CA ASN A 45 -23.61 -6.80 -5.58
C ASN A 45 -22.94 -7.01 -6.94
N SER A 46 -21.72 -6.46 -7.09
CA SER A 46 -20.98 -6.43 -8.35
C SER A 46 -19.48 -6.60 -8.14
N ILE A 47 -18.76 -6.89 -9.22
CA ILE A 47 -17.31 -6.86 -9.29
C ILE A 47 -16.89 -5.52 -9.85
N ILE A 48 -16.24 -4.73 -9.04
CA ILE A 48 -15.62 -3.47 -9.46
C ILE A 48 -14.28 -3.80 -10.11
N VAL A 49 -14.08 -3.35 -11.35
CA VAL A 49 -12.82 -3.52 -12.09
C VAL A 49 -12.28 -2.15 -12.49
N GLY A 50 -11.13 -1.78 -11.95
CA GLY A 50 -10.41 -0.56 -12.32
C GLY A 50 -9.51 -0.80 -13.52
N ILE A 51 -9.77 -0.13 -14.63
CA ILE A 51 -9.00 -0.24 -15.87
C ILE A 51 -8.39 1.13 -16.18
N THR A 52 -7.08 1.19 -16.28
CA THR A 52 -6.34 2.40 -16.61
C THR A 52 -6.63 2.87 -18.04
N ASP A 53 -6.86 4.16 -18.25
CA ASP A 53 -7.28 4.74 -19.54
C ASP A 53 -8.51 4.02 -20.11
N LEU A 54 -9.54 3.85 -19.28
CA LEU A 54 -10.76 3.16 -19.65
C LEU A 54 -11.46 3.89 -20.82
N ASN A 55 -11.58 3.19 -21.93
CA ASN A 55 -12.23 3.66 -23.14
C ASN A 55 -13.09 2.54 -23.74
N ASP A 56 -13.83 2.85 -24.80
CA ASP A 56 -14.72 1.88 -25.42
C ASP A 56 -14.00 0.64 -25.97
N SER A 57 -12.76 0.79 -26.47
CA SER A 57 -11.96 -0.35 -26.92
C SER A 57 -11.66 -1.32 -25.78
N LYS A 58 -11.19 -0.81 -24.63
CA LYS A 58 -10.91 -1.64 -23.45
C LYS A 58 -12.16 -2.23 -22.83
N ARG A 59 -13.30 -1.48 -22.86
CA ARG A 59 -14.59 -2.03 -22.44
C ARG A 59 -14.99 -3.23 -23.30
N ASN A 60 -14.89 -3.09 -24.61
CA ASN A 60 -15.23 -4.16 -25.53
C ASN A 60 -14.28 -5.35 -25.35
N SER A 61 -12.98 -5.13 -25.29
CA SER A 61 -12.00 -6.20 -25.02
C SER A 61 -12.26 -6.92 -23.68
N PHE A 62 -12.73 -6.22 -22.66
CA PHE A 62 -13.10 -6.82 -21.38
C PHE A 62 -14.35 -7.72 -21.54
N LEU A 63 -15.39 -7.23 -22.23
CA LEU A 63 -16.61 -7.98 -22.46
C LEU A 63 -16.36 -9.19 -23.39
N ASP A 64 -15.48 -9.05 -24.37
CA ASP A 64 -15.09 -10.16 -25.27
C ASP A 64 -14.32 -11.25 -24.49
N MET A 65 -13.53 -10.87 -23.49
CA MET A 65 -12.72 -11.81 -22.72
C MET A 65 -13.47 -12.48 -21.59
N PHE A 66 -14.30 -11.74 -20.85
CA PHE A 66 -14.96 -12.20 -19.62
C PHE A 66 -16.48 -12.34 -19.78
N GLY A 67 -17.01 -12.02 -20.94
CA GLY A 67 -18.44 -12.03 -21.21
C GLY A 67 -19.16 -10.77 -20.70
N ALA A 68 -20.34 -10.53 -21.25
CA ALA A 68 -21.21 -9.47 -20.77
C ALA A 68 -21.96 -9.95 -19.53
N SER A 69 -21.84 -9.21 -18.43
CA SER A 69 -22.59 -9.47 -17.20
C SER A 69 -22.89 -8.15 -16.48
N ASP A 70 -24.12 -8.01 -15.99
CA ASP A 70 -24.51 -6.88 -15.12
C ASP A 70 -23.76 -6.89 -13.77
N ALA A 71 -23.06 -7.99 -13.48
CA ALA A 71 -22.22 -8.12 -12.30
C ALA A 71 -20.90 -7.33 -12.41
N TYR A 72 -20.49 -6.86 -13.59
CA TYR A 72 -19.28 -6.08 -13.76
C TYR A 72 -19.55 -4.57 -13.76
N MET A 73 -18.80 -3.85 -12.96
CA MET A 73 -18.74 -2.39 -12.97
C MET A 73 -17.32 -1.94 -13.34
N LEU A 74 -17.15 -1.54 -14.60
CA LEU A 74 -15.87 -1.04 -15.09
C LEU A 74 -15.73 0.45 -14.79
N ILE A 75 -14.69 0.81 -14.07
CA ILE A 75 -14.39 2.19 -13.69
C ILE A 75 -12.98 2.57 -14.13
N GLU A 76 -12.71 3.88 -14.21
CA GLU A 76 -11.35 4.35 -14.44
C GLU A 76 -10.42 3.82 -13.34
N GLY A 77 -9.37 3.14 -13.77
CA GLY A 77 -8.36 2.57 -12.90
C GLY A 77 -7.25 3.56 -12.54
N LEU A 78 -6.35 3.09 -11.69
CA LEU A 78 -5.19 3.89 -11.33
C LEU A 78 -4.11 3.76 -12.41
N HIS A 79 -3.63 4.88 -12.93
CA HIS A 79 -2.47 4.89 -13.80
C HIS A 79 -1.24 4.38 -13.04
N THR A 80 -0.68 3.26 -13.48
CA THR A 80 0.66 2.86 -13.09
C THR A 80 1.68 3.56 -14.01
N THR A 81 1.87 4.85 -13.80
CA THR A 81 3.14 5.45 -14.24
C THR A 81 4.26 4.68 -13.53
N THR A 82 5.47 4.65 -14.08
CA THR A 82 6.67 4.16 -13.39
C THR A 82 6.80 4.91 -12.07
N THR A 83 6.16 4.38 -11.03
CA THR A 83 6.06 5.04 -9.75
C THR A 83 7.34 4.79 -8.98
N ALA A 84 7.89 5.83 -8.40
CA ALA A 84 8.94 5.66 -7.42
C ALA A 84 8.40 4.85 -6.24
N SER A 85 9.10 3.79 -5.90
CA SER A 85 8.67 2.86 -4.85
C SER A 85 9.02 3.43 -3.48
N LEU A 86 8.00 3.72 -2.69
CA LEU A 86 8.14 4.09 -1.28
C LEU A 86 8.27 2.80 -0.46
N LYS A 87 9.40 2.65 0.22
CA LYS A 87 9.72 1.44 0.97
C LYS A 87 9.55 1.65 2.47
N PRO A 88 8.99 0.68 3.21
CA PRO A 88 9.02 0.71 4.67
C PRO A 88 10.45 0.87 5.20
N GLY A 89 10.64 1.77 6.15
CA GLY A 89 11.95 2.16 6.67
C GLY A 89 12.67 3.26 5.89
N GLY A 90 12.21 3.58 4.67
CA GLY A 90 12.77 4.66 3.84
C GLY A 90 12.47 6.05 4.39
N ASP A 91 13.19 7.04 3.88
CA ASP A 91 13.15 8.40 4.35
C ASP A 91 11.93 9.16 3.86
N ILE A 92 11.35 9.97 4.73
CA ILE A 92 10.38 11.02 4.42
C ILE A 92 10.65 12.24 5.30
N VAL A 93 10.06 13.36 4.94
CA VAL A 93 10.12 14.59 5.74
C VAL A 93 8.71 15.03 6.11
N SER A 94 8.51 15.26 7.42
CA SER A 94 7.32 15.86 8.02
C SER A 94 7.55 17.33 8.34
N PRO A 95 6.54 18.09 8.78
CA PRO A 95 6.75 19.43 9.33
C PRO A 95 7.68 19.46 10.54
N ALA A 96 7.77 18.38 11.30
CA ALA A 96 8.66 18.25 12.45
C ALA A 96 10.09 17.79 12.09
N GLY A 97 10.35 17.41 10.82
CA GLY A 97 11.64 16.98 10.33
C GLY A 97 11.67 15.57 9.72
N PRO A 98 12.86 14.99 9.56
CA PRO A 98 13.05 13.67 8.96
C PRO A 98 12.39 12.56 9.76
N LEU A 99 11.72 11.65 9.07
CA LEU A 99 11.03 10.47 9.60
C LEU A 99 11.23 9.25 8.71
N SER A 100 10.68 8.12 9.15
CA SER A 100 10.64 6.89 8.36
C SER A 100 9.23 6.58 7.88
N ILE A 101 9.15 6.02 6.69
CA ILE A 101 7.96 5.32 6.21
C ILE A 101 7.79 4.09 7.10
N GLY A 102 6.64 3.95 7.71
CA GLY A 102 6.28 2.77 8.51
C GLY A 102 5.61 1.70 7.66
N TRP A 103 4.49 1.16 8.18
CA TRP A 103 3.76 0.06 7.55
C TRP A 103 2.88 0.55 6.38
N PRO A 104 2.86 -0.15 5.22
CA PRO A 104 1.99 0.18 4.11
C PRO A 104 0.52 -0.07 4.44
N VAL A 105 -0.36 0.81 3.97
CA VAL A 105 -1.81 0.72 4.12
C VAL A 105 -2.46 0.79 2.74
N TYR A 106 -2.68 -0.35 2.12
CA TYR A 106 -3.12 -0.45 0.72
C TYR A 106 -4.53 0.06 0.48
N VAL A 107 -5.45 -0.16 1.43
CA VAL A 107 -6.86 0.25 1.31
C VAL A 107 -7.05 1.76 1.13
N CYS A 108 -6.10 2.58 1.58
CA CYS A 108 -6.14 4.03 1.41
C CYS A 108 -4.99 4.56 0.54
N ARG A 109 -4.21 3.66 -0.09
CA ARG A 109 -3.00 4.01 -0.84
C ARG A 109 -2.07 4.88 0.00
N GLY A 110 -1.59 4.36 1.10
CA GLY A 110 -0.81 5.15 2.05
C GLY A 110 0.11 4.31 2.93
N PHE A 111 0.59 4.93 3.99
CA PHE A 111 1.43 4.30 5.00
C PHE A 111 1.21 4.92 6.38
N VAL A 112 1.60 4.19 7.41
CA VAL A 112 1.66 4.71 8.78
C VAL A 112 3.03 5.32 9.03
N SER A 113 3.07 6.43 9.77
CA SER A 113 4.27 7.06 10.31
C SER A 113 4.04 7.50 11.75
N ALA A 114 4.97 8.24 12.37
CA ALA A 114 4.83 8.68 13.75
C ALA A 114 3.84 9.84 13.89
N GLY A 115 2.91 9.71 14.84
CA GLY A 115 1.84 10.69 15.07
C GLY A 115 2.32 12.02 15.61
N HIS A 116 3.34 12.00 16.49
CA HIS A 116 3.88 13.22 17.09
C HIS A 116 4.46 14.22 16.08
N ALA A 117 4.72 13.79 14.86
CA ALA A 117 5.35 14.60 13.81
C ALA A 117 4.36 15.13 12.76
N TYR A 118 3.08 14.80 12.88
CA TYR A 118 2.03 15.19 11.95
C TYR A 118 0.78 15.67 12.64
N SER A 119 0.15 16.66 12.05
CA SER A 119 -1.26 17.00 12.26
C SER A 119 -2.06 16.63 11.02
N THR A 120 -3.36 16.37 11.18
CA THR A 120 -4.24 16.13 10.01
C THR A 120 -4.20 17.32 9.05
N GLY A 121 -3.95 17.03 7.77
CA GLY A 121 -3.75 18.02 6.71
C GLY A 121 -2.28 18.33 6.39
N ASP A 122 -1.33 17.92 7.23
CA ASP A 122 0.10 18.13 6.98
C ASP A 122 0.59 17.32 5.77
N SER A 123 1.54 17.89 5.04
CA SER A 123 2.17 17.26 3.90
C SER A 123 3.34 16.37 4.31
N ALA A 124 3.41 15.18 3.75
CA ALA A 124 4.62 14.35 3.74
C ALA A 124 5.41 14.60 2.46
N THR A 125 6.71 14.83 2.58
CA THR A 125 7.58 15.13 1.44
C THR A 125 8.74 14.15 1.32
N LEU A 126 9.22 13.97 0.08
CA LEU A 126 10.44 13.22 -0.24
C LEU A 126 11.22 14.00 -1.29
N ASN A 127 12.50 14.26 -1.04
CA ASN A 127 13.36 15.06 -1.91
C ASN A 127 12.74 16.43 -2.30
N GLY A 128 12.05 17.08 -1.34
CA GLY A 128 11.41 18.38 -1.55
C GLY A 128 10.06 18.33 -2.29
N MET A 129 9.61 17.15 -2.72
CA MET A 129 8.31 16.99 -3.39
C MET A 129 7.26 16.43 -2.43
N THR A 130 6.06 16.98 -2.43
CA THR A 130 4.93 16.41 -1.70
C THR A 130 4.55 15.06 -2.29
N ILE A 131 4.57 14.03 -1.46
CA ILE A 131 4.18 12.65 -1.83
C ILE A 131 2.78 12.31 -1.33
N GLY A 132 2.34 12.93 -0.24
CA GLY A 132 1.07 12.62 0.40
C GLY A 132 0.66 13.63 1.45
N VAL A 133 -0.48 13.37 2.07
CA VAL A 133 -1.07 14.19 3.13
C VAL A 133 -1.46 13.32 4.32
N CYS A 134 -1.25 13.82 5.52
CA CYS A 134 -1.74 13.21 6.75
C CYS A 134 -3.27 13.29 6.79
N VAL A 135 -3.95 12.17 6.79
CA VAL A 135 -5.42 12.12 6.84
C VAL A 135 -5.94 11.84 8.24
N ASP A 136 -5.09 11.28 9.10
CA ASP A 136 -5.41 11.04 10.51
C ASP A 136 -4.12 10.98 11.33
N SER A 137 -4.15 11.51 12.54
CA SER A 137 -3.01 11.51 13.46
C SER A 137 -3.48 11.35 14.90
N ALA A 138 -2.83 10.45 15.60
CA ALA A 138 -3.04 10.22 17.01
C ALA A 138 -1.70 10.29 17.75
N PHE A 139 -1.60 11.26 18.65
CA PHE A 139 -0.48 11.37 19.59
C PHE A 139 -1.01 11.62 20.99
N SER A 140 -1.40 10.55 21.67
CA SER A 140 -1.87 10.59 23.06
C SER A 140 -1.87 9.20 23.70
N GLY A 141 -1.61 9.14 24.98
CA GLY A 141 -1.66 7.90 25.74
C GLY A 141 -0.71 6.82 25.19
N ARG A 142 -1.27 5.78 24.57
CA ARG A 142 -0.51 4.66 23.99
C ARG A 142 -0.38 4.75 22.48
N ASN A 143 -0.89 5.79 21.86
CA ASN A 143 -0.93 5.95 20.41
C ASN A 143 0.10 7.00 19.98
N ASP A 144 0.95 6.63 19.04
CA ASP A 144 1.86 7.51 18.32
C ASP A 144 1.89 7.07 16.85
N ALA A 145 0.85 7.42 16.12
CA ALA A 145 0.67 7.00 14.73
C ALA A 145 0.00 8.08 13.90
N ALA A 146 0.47 8.27 12.68
CA ALA A 146 -0.16 9.08 11.65
C ALA A 146 -0.42 8.24 10.40
N LEU A 147 -1.57 8.41 9.77
CA LEU A 147 -1.92 7.80 8.50
C LEU A 147 -1.67 8.82 7.38
N ILE A 148 -0.72 8.52 6.53
CA ILE A 148 -0.35 9.33 5.37
C ILE A 148 -0.97 8.70 4.13
N LYS A 149 -1.88 9.43 3.47
CA LYS A 149 -2.43 9.05 2.16
C LYS A 149 -1.52 9.59 1.06
N ILE A 150 -1.06 8.73 0.16
CA ILE A 150 -0.27 9.13 -1.02
C ILE A 150 -1.22 9.84 -2.00
N THR A 151 -0.94 11.10 -2.29
CA THR A 151 -1.71 11.94 -3.22
C THR A 151 -0.98 12.14 -4.54
N ASN A 152 0.33 11.95 -4.57
CA ASN A 152 1.13 12.05 -5.78
C ASN A 152 1.14 10.68 -6.51
N SER A 153 0.63 10.66 -7.74
CA SER A 153 0.53 9.44 -8.55
C SER A 153 1.88 8.84 -8.94
N ASN A 154 2.96 9.63 -8.89
CA ASN A 154 4.31 9.17 -9.19
C ASN A 154 4.93 8.30 -8.09
N TYR A 155 4.19 8.01 -7.02
CA TYR A 155 4.65 7.20 -5.89
C TYR A 155 3.68 6.09 -5.57
N SER A 156 4.21 4.93 -5.21
CA SER A 156 3.44 3.78 -4.69
C SER A 156 4.17 3.11 -3.55
N MET A 157 3.44 2.39 -2.69
CA MET A 157 4.06 1.59 -1.64
C MET A 157 4.64 0.30 -2.19
N SER A 158 5.74 -0.14 -1.57
CA SER A 158 6.37 -1.44 -1.77
C SER A 158 6.27 -2.26 -0.49
N ASP A 159 6.24 -3.58 -0.63
CA ASP A 159 6.39 -4.52 0.49
C ASP A 159 7.85 -4.75 0.85
N VAL A 160 8.78 -4.38 -0.01
CA VAL A 160 10.22 -4.55 0.23
C VAL A 160 10.69 -3.49 1.20
N VAL A 161 11.22 -3.92 2.34
CA VAL A 161 11.79 -3.03 3.36
C VAL A 161 13.06 -2.39 2.83
N ASP A 162 13.24 -1.08 3.08
CA ASP A 162 14.39 -0.32 2.60
C ASP A 162 15.71 -0.88 3.18
N VAL A 163 16.80 -0.71 2.43
CA VAL A 163 18.15 -1.20 2.75
C VAL A 163 18.24 -2.67 3.19
N SER A 164 17.17 -3.43 2.97
CA SER A 164 17.12 -4.87 3.19
C SER A 164 16.39 -5.55 2.02
N ASN A 165 16.66 -6.82 1.81
CA ASN A 165 15.92 -7.62 0.82
C ASN A 165 14.73 -8.36 1.45
N HIS A 166 14.31 -7.95 2.65
CA HIS A 166 13.16 -8.53 3.32
C HIS A 166 11.88 -7.93 2.77
N THR A 167 10.91 -8.80 2.54
CA THR A 167 9.55 -8.40 2.17
C THR A 167 8.67 -8.51 3.41
N LEU A 168 7.77 -7.54 3.59
CA LEU A 168 6.77 -7.61 4.65
C LEU A 168 5.84 -8.80 4.39
N SER A 169 5.56 -9.57 5.44
CA SER A 169 4.57 -10.64 5.37
C SER A 169 3.16 -10.05 5.29
N ASN A 170 2.30 -10.71 4.52
CA ASN A 170 0.86 -10.43 4.54
C ASN A 170 0.17 -10.94 5.81
N ASP A 171 0.88 -11.68 6.65
CA ASP A 171 0.40 -12.10 7.96
C ASP A 171 0.21 -10.88 8.86
N LYS A 172 -0.93 -10.80 9.51
CA LYS A 172 -1.44 -9.57 10.14
C LYS A 172 -0.54 -9.04 11.26
N TYR A 173 -0.03 -9.89 12.10
CA TYR A 173 0.94 -9.60 13.15
C TYR A 173 1.39 -10.92 13.81
N MET A 174 2.55 -10.89 14.39
CA MET A 174 3.07 -12.03 15.15
C MET A 174 3.40 -11.58 16.57
N LEU A 175 2.95 -12.34 17.54
CA LEU A 175 3.40 -12.16 18.92
C LEU A 175 4.82 -12.70 19.04
N VAL A 176 5.72 -11.85 19.49
CA VAL A 176 7.11 -12.23 19.77
C VAL A 176 7.26 -12.63 21.22
N SER A 177 8.17 -13.57 21.48
CA SER A 177 8.53 -13.99 22.83
C SER A 177 9.81 -13.28 23.28
N GLU A 178 10.04 -13.22 24.59
CA GLU A 178 11.33 -12.82 25.13
C GLU A 178 12.43 -13.74 24.60
N GLY A 179 13.58 -13.19 24.28
CA GLY A 179 14.68 -13.89 23.61
C GLY A 179 14.60 -13.91 22.08
N SER A 180 13.45 -13.55 21.47
CA SER A 180 13.32 -13.48 20.01
C SER A 180 14.22 -12.39 19.43
N THR A 181 14.87 -12.69 18.29
CA THR A 181 15.56 -11.66 17.50
C THR A 181 14.54 -10.90 16.65
N ILE A 182 14.60 -9.58 16.73
CA ILE A 182 13.79 -8.66 15.90
C ILE A 182 14.70 -7.76 15.07
N TYR A 183 14.15 -7.25 13.99
CA TYR A 183 14.84 -6.35 13.08
C TYR A 183 14.02 -5.08 12.88
N LYS A 184 14.70 -3.97 12.66
CA LYS A 184 14.07 -2.71 12.28
C LYS A 184 14.88 -2.01 11.20
N VAL A 185 14.19 -1.20 10.41
CA VAL A 185 14.80 -0.22 9.52
C VAL A 185 14.19 1.14 9.83
N GLY A 186 15.01 2.14 9.88
CA GLY A 186 14.57 3.53 10.09
C GLY A 186 15.56 4.50 9.47
N SER A 187 15.06 5.64 9.03
CA SER A 187 15.77 6.71 8.32
C SER A 187 17.08 7.10 9.04
N THR A 188 17.03 7.35 10.34
CA THR A 188 18.19 7.77 11.13
C THR A 188 19.11 6.61 11.51
N SER A 189 18.56 5.43 11.81
CA SER A 189 19.33 4.32 12.39
C SER A 189 19.74 3.25 11.39
N GLY A 190 19.19 3.27 10.18
CA GLY A 190 19.34 2.20 9.19
C GLY A 190 18.82 0.85 9.70
N TYR A 191 19.33 -0.22 9.10
CA TYR A 191 19.04 -1.60 9.51
C TYR A 191 19.71 -1.90 10.86
N ARG A 192 18.94 -2.45 11.79
CA ARG A 192 19.41 -2.89 13.12
C ARG A 192 18.70 -4.16 13.53
N SER A 193 19.37 -4.97 14.32
CA SER A 193 18.78 -6.11 15.02
C SER A 193 18.84 -5.91 16.53
N GLY A 194 17.97 -6.60 17.23
CA GLY A 194 17.91 -6.60 18.69
C GLY A 194 17.24 -7.87 19.20
N THR A 195 17.34 -8.08 20.51
CA THR A 195 16.66 -9.18 21.19
C THR A 195 15.53 -8.62 22.05
N VAL A 196 14.37 -9.24 22.00
CA VAL A 196 13.25 -8.91 22.88
C VAL A 196 13.62 -9.26 24.32
N THR A 197 13.79 -8.26 25.16
CA THR A 197 14.14 -8.46 26.58
C THR A 197 12.90 -8.53 27.48
N SER A 198 11.78 -7.97 27.03
CA SER A 198 10.49 -8.05 27.71
C SER A 198 9.38 -7.81 26.72
N THR A 199 8.27 -8.52 26.88
CA THR A 199 7.01 -8.32 26.15
C THR A 199 6.02 -7.43 26.91
N ASN A 200 6.37 -6.99 28.13
CA ASN A 200 5.52 -6.15 28.98
C ASN A 200 6.35 -5.00 29.61
N GLY A 201 7.01 -4.21 28.77
CA GLY A 201 7.80 -3.06 29.18
C GLY A 201 7.03 -1.76 29.10
N SER A 202 7.39 -0.80 29.96
CA SER A 202 6.94 0.58 29.85
C SER A 202 8.12 1.49 29.54
N VAL A 203 7.93 2.43 28.61
CA VAL A 203 8.93 3.44 28.26
C VAL A 203 8.33 4.81 28.41
N THR A 204 9.04 5.69 29.12
CA THR A 204 8.67 7.10 29.22
C THR A 204 9.46 7.90 28.18
N TYR A 205 8.78 8.54 27.26
CA TYR A 205 9.41 9.46 26.31
C TYR A 205 9.43 10.87 26.88
N ARG A 206 10.49 11.60 26.56
CA ARG A 206 10.59 13.02 26.87
C ARG A 206 10.83 13.77 25.57
N ILE A 207 9.96 14.74 25.28
CA ILE A 207 10.17 15.69 24.18
C ILE A 207 10.60 17.01 24.82
N ASN A 208 11.75 17.55 24.42
CA ASN A 208 12.33 18.79 24.98
C ASN A 208 12.46 18.77 26.52
N ASN A 209 12.86 17.62 27.09
CA ASN A 209 12.96 17.38 28.52
C ASN A 209 11.64 17.44 29.31
N GLN A 210 10.50 17.51 28.66
CA GLN A 210 9.19 17.38 29.30
C GLN A 210 8.69 15.93 29.18
N PRO A 211 8.18 15.32 30.27
CA PRO A 211 7.47 14.04 30.18
C PRO A 211 6.16 14.24 29.40
N LEU A 212 5.83 13.26 28.60
CA LEU A 212 4.54 13.18 27.90
C LEU A 212 3.48 12.61 28.84
#